data_cd7e713518176a8a4887877a5e01ea4e
#
_entry.id   cd7e713518176a8a4887877a5e01ea4e
#
_cell.length_a   1.000
_cell.length_b   1.000
_cell.length_c   1.000
_cell.angle_alpha   90.00
_cell.angle_beta   90.00
_cell.angle_gamma   90.00
#
_symmetry.space_group_name_H-M   'P 1'
#
loop_
_entity.id
_entity.type
_entity.pdbx_description
1 polymer ?
#
loop_
_entity_poly.entity_id
_entity_poly.type
_entity_poly.pdbx_seq_one_letter_code
_entity_poly.pdbx_strand_id
1 'polypeptide(L)'
;MQEKQIIAIHNNDSLLTIKWRLTTWCNYRCSYCIQSWGEKEKKTDFSHLLDTAKEVNRLIESAPRPVKLYLLGGEVTWYDLEKLVSAIPSKNLAKIAITTNFSNSSDYYISFAKYLRSREVALGLCCSLHREYVNPGEYVKKVASVKKATGLDTIKVEFVVSPQTEAFADEIRRVCEEENVDYRFDYDKFQDDAYRSQGKNITKTAHSRYTITFDDGSLDTTLSQNQLLNYGNGQTKDSKFNTEGFYCTRGMSYVYINVDMASDHNICMPIESYLPISEYKIKTEPQLCHKKYCSLCGDISLARRKEDICF
;
A
#
# COMPACT_ATOMS: atom_id res chain seq x y z
N MET A 1 7.11 -7.20 36.00
CA MET A 1 7.89 -7.37 34.77
C MET A 1 7.99 -5.99 34.12
N GLN A 2 9.19 -5.49 33.86
CA GLN A 2 9.33 -4.27 33.09
C GLN A 2 8.79 -4.51 31.67
N GLU A 3 7.99 -3.59 31.18
CA GLU A 3 7.41 -3.68 29.83
C GLU A 3 8.51 -3.43 28.81
N LYS A 4 8.77 -4.39 27.89
CA LYS A 4 9.80 -4.29 26.87
C LYS A 4 9.52 -3.10 25.96
N GLN A 5 10.56 -2.34 25.63
CA GLN A 5 10.46 -1.20 24.73
C GLN A 5 10.92 -1.60 23.31
N ILE A 6 10.16 -1.17 22.31
CA ILE A 6 10.58 -1.33 20.92
C ILE A 6 11.73 -0.36 20.63
N ILE A 7 12.85 -0.87 20.13
CA ILE A 7 14.01 -0.08 19.72
C ILE A 7 14.20 -0.04 18.21
N ALA A 8 13.70 -1.06 17.48
CA ALA A 8 13.73 -1.05 16.02
C ALA A 8 12.55 -1.84 15.43
N ILE A 9 12.11 -1.44 14.23
CA ILE A 9 11.13 -2.11 13.38
C ILE A 9 11.76 -2.18 12.00
N HIS A 10 12.11 -3.37 11.55
CA HIS A 10 12.68 -3.60 10.23
C HIS A 10 11.62 -4.12 9.28
N ASN A 11 11.50 -3.48 8.12
CA ASN A 11 10.70 -4.05 7.03
C ASN A 11 11.55 -5.09 6.29
N ASN A 12 11.04 -6.31 6.22
CA ASN A 12 11.73 -7.43 5.57
C ASN A 12 11.56 -7.41 4.03
N ASP A 13 10.84 -6.45 3.45
CA ASP A 13 10.71 -6.30 2.01
C ASP A 13 11.99 -5.68 1.43
N SER A 14 12.70 -6.42 0.60
CA SER A 14 13.92 -5.96 -0.06
C SER A 14 13.70 -4.92 -1.16
N LEU A 15 12.43 -4.69 -1.56
CA LEU A 15 12.09 -3.76 -2.62
C LEU A 15 11.95 -2.33 -2.10
N LEU A 16 12.39 -1.35 -2.90
CA LEU A 16 11.98 0.03 -2.71
C LEU A 16 10.56 0.20 -3.25
N THR A 17 9.66 0.75 -2.47
CA THR A 17 8.28 1.01 -2.91
C THR A 17 8.14 2.44 -3.40
N ILE A 18 7.76 2.60 -4.67
CA ILE A 18 7.25 3.85 -5.22
C ILE A 18 5.73 3.72 -5.33
N LYS A 19 5.00 4.48 -4.53
CA LYS A 19 3.54 4.59 -4.62
C LYS A 19 3.18 5.75 -5.53
N TRP A 20 2.51 5.45 -6.64
CA TRP A 20 2.09 6.47 -7.61
C TRP A 20 0.58 6.54 -7.69
N ARG A 21 0.03 7.66 -7.24
CA ARG A 21 -1.37 8.00 -7.37
C ARG A 21 -1.61 8.62 -8.75
N LEU A 22 -2.23 7.86 -9.65
CA LEU A 22 -2.45 8.29 -11.04
C LEU A 22 -3.58 9.32 -11.16
N THR A 23 -4.64 9.17 -10.35
CA THR A 23 -5.87 9.92 -10.51
C THR A 23 -6.69 9.93 -9.22
N THR A 24 -7.59 10.90 -9.10
CA THR A 24 -8.66 10.87 -8.08
C THR A 24 -9.99 10.38 -8.66
N TRP A 25 -10.09 10.25 -9.98
CA TRP A 25 -11.30 9.79 -10.65
C TRP A 25 -11.53 8.30 -10.46
N CYS A 26 -12.80 7.92 -10.24
CA CYS A 26 -13.23 6.54 -10.11
C CYS A 26 -14.59 6.36 -10.80
N ASN A 27 -14.87 5.18 -11.31
CA ASN A 27 -16.18 4.80 -11.85
C ASN A 27 -17.23 4.46 -10.77
N TYR A 28 -16.79 4.29 -9.50
CA TYR A 28 -17.64 4.10 -8.33
C TYR A 28 -17.73 5.38 -7.48
N ARG A 29 -18.78 5.48 -6.66
CA ARG A 29 -19.05 6.59 -5.74
C ARG A 29 -19.38 6.03 -4.36
N CYS A 30 -18.44 5.22 -3.82
CA CYS A 30 -18.62 4.57 -2.53
C CYS A 30 -18.85 5.60 -1.42
N SER A 31 -19.87 5.38 -0.59
CA SER A 31 -20.25 6.30 0.49
C SER A 31 -19.16 6.51 1.53
N TYR A 32 -18.30 5.52 1.73
CA TYR A 32 -17.17 5.50 2.68
C TYR A 32 -15.82 5.87 2.05
N CYS A 33 -15.79 6.29 0.78
CA CYS A 33 -14.52 6.58 0.13
C CYS A 33 -13.84 7.81 0.73
N ILE A 34 -12.55 7.67 1.04
CA ILE A 34 -11.73 8.77 1.56
C ILE A 34 -11.41 9.84 0.49
N GLN A 35 -11.65 9.54 -0.77
CA GLN A 35 -11.49 10.51 -1.84
C GLN A 35 -12.68 11.46 -1.86
N SER A 36 -12.39 12.76 -1.91
CA SER A 36 -13.44 13.77 -2.06
C SER A 36 -14.07 13.65 -3.44
N TRP A 37 -15.36 13.45 -3.47
CA TRP A 37 -16.15 13.51 -4.69
C TRP A 37 -16.50 14.96 -5.08
N GLY A 38 -16.82 15.19 -6.34
CA GLY A 38 -17.18 16.49 -6.85
C GLY A 38 -16.01 17.23 -7.49
N GLU A 39 -15.84 18.52 -7.19
CA GLU A 39 -14.83 19.38 -7.85
C GLU A 39 -13.38 18.90 -7.72
N LYS A 40 -13.09 18.12 -6.67
CA LYS A 40 -11.75 17.53 -6.45
C LYS A 40 -11.53 16.24 -7.23
N GLU A 41 -12.58 15.67 -7.80
CA GLU A 41 -12.47 14.48 -8.63
C GLU A 41 -11.96 14.86 -10.01
N LYS A 42 -10.74 14.48 -10.32
CA LYS A 42 -10.11 14.79 -11.59
C LYS A 42 -9.56 13.55 -12.26
N LYS A 43 -10.01 13.29 -13.48
CA LYS A 43 -9.37 12.33 -14.37
C LYS A 43 -8.08 12.98 -14.91
N THR A 44 -6.94 12.41 -14.58
CA THR A 44 -5.65 12.88 -15.08
C THR A 44 -5.55 12.58 -16.59
N ASP A 45 -5.03 13.51 -17.36
CA ASP A 45 -4.78 13.27 -18.78
C ASP A 45 -3.75 12.15 -18.96
N PHE A 46 -4.03 11.24 -19.89
CA PHE A 46 -3.17 10.08 -20.11
C PHE A 46 -1.82 10.47 -20.73
N SER A 47 -1.78 11.50 -21.57
CA SER A 47 -0.51 12.01 -22.10
C SER A 47 0.39 12.56 -20.99
N HIS A 48 -0.19 13.26 -20.01
CA HIS A 48 0.53 13.72 -18.84
C HIS A 48 1.06 12.55 -17.98
N LEU A 49 0.27 11.48 -17.82
CA LEU A 49 0.73 10.27 -17.13
C LEU A 49 1.89 9.58 -17.86
N LEU A 50 1.89 9.59 -19.21
CA LEU A 50 2.99 9.03 -19.99
C LEU A 50 4.27 9.86 -19.85
N ASP A 51 4.17 11.18 -19.77
CA ASP A 51 5.33 12.04 -19.52
C ASP A 51 5.84 11.85 -18.08
N THR A 52 4.93 11.78 -17.10
CA THR A 52 5.31 11.45 -15.73
C THR A 52 5.94 10.06 -15.61
N ALA A 53 5.51 9.07 -16.40
CA ALA A 53 6.09 7.73 -16.41
C ALA A 53 7.58 7.73 -16.78
N LYS A 54 8.03 8.66 -17.65
CA LYS A 54 9.46 8.82 -17.98
C LYS A 54 10.27 9.26 -16.76
N GLU A 55 9.71 10.16 -15.95
CA GLU A 55 10.35 10.60 -14.70
C GLU A 55 10.30 9.52 -13.63
N VAL A 56 9.22 8.75 -13.56
CA VAL A 56 9.14 7.55 -12.69
C VAL A 56 10.22 6.55 -13.11
N ASN A 57 10.42 6.33 -14.41
CA ASN A 57 11.49 5.46 -14.90
C ASN A 57 12.87 5.96 -14.45
N ARG A 58 13.16 7.26 -14.55
CA ARG A 58 14.40 7.86 -14.07
C ARG A 58 14.63 7.59 -12.58
N LEU A 59 13.58 7.72 -11.75
CA LEU A 59 13.66 7.39 -10.33
C LEU A 59 13.94 5.89 -10.09
N ILE A 60 13.27 5.01 -10.84
CA ILE A 60 13.48 3.57 -10.75
C ILE A 60 14.91 3.20 -11.15
N GLU A 61 15.45 3.79 -12.19
CA GLU A 61 16.85 3.57 -12.63
C GLU A 61 17.88 4.05 -11.60
N SER A 62 17.58 5.15 -10.90
CA SER A 62 18.45 5.69 -9.85
C SER A 62 18.33 4.95 -8.51
N ALA A 63 17.37 4.04 -8.38
CA ALA A 63 17.15 3.34 -7.12
C ALA A 63 18.30 2.37 -6.80
N PRO A 64 18.78 2.34 -5.54
CA PRO A 64 19.90 1.48 -5.15
C PRO A 64 19.53 -0.01 -5.05
N ARG A 65 18.25 -0.36 -5.22
CA ARG A 65 17.71 -1.71 -5.12
C ARG A 65 16.47 -1.86 -6.00
N PRO A 66 16.03 -3.11 -6.30
CA PRO A 66 14.85 -3.34 -7.14
C PRO A 66 13.60 -2.65 -6.59
N VAL A 67 12.74 -2.20 -7.50
CA VAL A 67 11.60 -1.34 -7.20
C VAL A 67 10.28 -2.07 -7.37
N LYS A 68 9.40 -1.87 -6.40
CA LYS A 68 7.97 -2.13 -6.49
C LYS A 68 7.24 -0.82 -6.81
N LEU A 69 6.69 -0.71 -7.99
CA LEU A 69 5.82 0.41 -8.36
C LEU A 69 4.37 0.06 -8.01
N TYR A 70 3.79 0.83 -7.11
CA TYR A 70 2.43 0.62 -6.63
C TYR A 70 1.50 1.69 -7.22
N LEU A 71 0.64 1.28 -8.16
CA LEU A 71 -0.33 2.15 -8.82
C LEU A 71 -1.62 2.19 -8.00
N LEU A 72 -2.06 3.38 -7.68
CA LEU A 72 -3.28 3.62 -6.90
C LEU A 72 -3.97 4.91 -7.33
N GLY A 73 -5.18 5.14 -6.80
CA GLY A 73 -5.94 6.33 -7.10
C GLY A 73 -7.43 6.11 -6.88
N GLY A 74 -8.27 6.69 -7.74
CA GLY A 74 -9.67 6.32 -7.84
C GLY A 74 -9.77 4.92 -8.44
N GLU A 75 -9.85 4.80 -9.78
CA GLU A 75 -9.73 3.50 -10.45
C GLU A 75 -8.69 3.59 -11.57
N VAL A 76 -7.56 2.94 -11.35
CA VAL A 76 -6.40 3.05 -12.24
C VAL A 76 -6.54 2.20 -13.52
N THR A 77 -7.36 1.15 -13.48
CA THR A 77 -7.54 0.23 -14.62
C THR A 77 -8.40 0.82 -15.75
N TRP A 78 -8.85 2.06 -15.58
CA TRP A 78 -9.46 2.84 -16.66
C TRP A 78 -8.44 3.53 -17.58
N TYR A 79 -7.16 3.42 -17.25
CA TYR A 79 -6.07 3.77 -18.13
C TYR A 79 -5.51 2.54 -18.83
N ASP A 80 -4.88 2.75 -19.97
CA ASP A 80 -4.08 1.72 -20.65
C ASP A 80 -2.80 1.46 -19.85
N LEU A 81 -2.88 0.52 -18.90
CA LEU A 81 -1.75 0.19 -18.03
C LEU A 81 -0.59 -0.45 -18.78
N GLU A 82 -0.85 -1.20 -19.85
CA GLU A 82 0.23 -1.78 -20.67
C GLU A 82 1.05 -0.67 -21.33
N LYS A 83 0.37 0.32 -21.93
CA LYS A 83 1.03 1.49 -22.52
C LYS A 83 1.74 2.34 -21.47
N LEU A 84 1.12 2.55 -20.29
CA LEU A 84 1.74 3.30 -19.20
C LEU A 84 3.02 2.60 -18.72
N VAL A 85 2.98 1.29 -18.49
CA VAL A 85 4.14 0.52 -18.04
C VAL A 85 5.19 0.38 -19.14
N SER A 86 4.80 0.38 -20.40
CA SER A 86 5.77 0.37 -21.52
C SER A 86 6.66 1.61 -21.54
N ALA A 87 6.19 2.74 -21.00
CA ALA A 87 6.98 3.96 -20.82
C ALA A 87 7.97 3.88 -19.64
N ILE A 88 8.01 2.74 -18.92
CA ILE A 88 8.92 2.48 -17.79
C ILE A 88 9.76 1.24 -18.14
N PRO A 89 10.75 1.34 -19.02
CA PRO A 89 11.53 0.18 -19.49
C PRO A 89 12.62 -0.29 -18.51
N SER A 90 12.78 0.36 -17.35
CA SER A 90 13.85 0.04 -16.40
C SER A 90 13.88 -1.42 -15.98
N LYS A 91 15.06 -2.05 -16.05
CA LYS A 91 15.32 -3.40 -15.55
C LYS A 91 15.26 -3.48 -14.01
N ASN A 92 15.32 -2.34 -13.34
CA ASN A 92 15.21 -2.28 -11.88
C ASN A 92 13.75 -2.32 -11.38
N LEU A 93 12.77 -2.32 -12.29
CA LEU A 93 11.35 -2.52 -11.99
C LEU A 93 11.07 -4.02 -11.77
N ALA A 94 11.03 -4.46 -10.52
CA ALA A 94 10.83 -5.87 -10.17
C ALA A 94 9.35 -6.26 -10.02
N LYS A 95 8.49 -5.30 -9.64
CA LYS A 95 7.09 -5.57 -9.34
C LYS A 95 6.20 -4.37 -9.65
N ILE A 96 5.04 -4.65 -10.26
CA ILE A 96 3.88 -3.74 -10.28
C ILE A 96 2.87 -4.25 -9.25
N ALA A 97 2.37 -3.36 -8.39
CA ALA A 97 1.23 -3.62 -7.53
C ALA A 97 0.10 -2.63 -7.87
N ILE A 98 -1.15 -3.08 -7.83
CA ILE A 98 -2.31 -2.27 -8.20
C ILE A 98 -3.38 -2.39 -7.13
N THR A 99 -3.93 -1.25 -6.69
CA THR A 99 -5.23 -1.22 -6.01
C THR A 99 -6.31 -0.91 -7.03
N THR A 100 -7.32 -1.77 -7.13
CA THR A 100 -8.41 -1.65 -8.11
C THR A 100 -9.74 -2.12 -7.50
N ASN A 101 -10.85 -1.51 -7.92
CA ASN A 101 -12.19 -2.02 -7.61
C ASN A 101 -12.57 -3.26 -8.44
N PHE A 102 -11.65 -3.71 -9.29
CA PHE A 102 -11.75 -4.93 -10.08
C PHE A 102 -12.96 -4.97 -11.03
N SER A 103 -13.39 -3.78 -11.52
CA SER A 103 -14.57 -3.65 -12.39
C SER A 103 -14.36 -4.12 -13.84
N ASN A 104 -13.12 -4.15 -14.34
CA ASN A 104 -12.81 -4.67 -15.67
C ASN A 104 -13.02 -6.19 -15.77
N SER A 105 -13.06 -6.74 -16.99
CA SER A 105 -13.21 -8.19 -17.23
C SER A 105 -12.03 -8.99 -16.66
N SER A 106 -12.24 -10.28 -16.41
CA SER A 106 -11.14 -11.20 -16.02
C SER A 106 -10.04 -11.23 -17.08
N ASP A 107 -10.38 -11.19 -18.36
CA ASP A 107 -9.45 -11.21 -19.48
C ASP A 107 -8.50 -10.01 -19.46
N TYR A 108 -8.97 -8.84 -19.04
CA TYR A 108 -8.12 -7.66 -18.88
C TYR A 108 -6.96 -7.94 -17.89
N TYR A 109 -7.27 -8.48 -16.71
CA TYR A 109 -6.24 -8.75 -15.68
C TYR A 109 -5.33 -9.90 -16.09
N ILE A 110 -5.87 -10.91 -16.77
CA ILE A 110 -5.10 -12.05 -17.30
C ILE A 110 -4.13 -11.58 -18.38
N SER A 111 -4.58 -10.73 -19.30
CA SER A 111 -3.72 -10.15 -20.35
C SER A 111 -2.64 -9.30 -19.78
N PHE A 112 -2.98 -8.42 -18.83
CA PHE A 112 -2.00 -7.57 -18.16
C PHE A 112 -0.95 -8.40 -17.37
N ALA A 113 -1.37 -9.46 -16.69
CA ALA A 113 -0.45 -10.37 -16.01
C ALA A 113 0.52 -11.07 -16.99
N LYS A 114 0.02 -11.50 -18.16
CA LYS A 114 0.86 -12.10 -19.22
C LYS A 114 1.86 -11.08 -19.79
N TYR A 115 1.41 -9.85 -20.03
CA TYR A 115 2.25 -8.77 -20.49
C TYR A 115 3.40 -8.50 -19.50
N LEU A 116 3.11 -8.36 -18.19
CA LEU A 116 4.15 -8.13 -17.19
C LEU A 116 5.12 -9.31 -17.07
N ARG A 117 4.59 -10.54 -17.14
CA ARG A 117 5.44 -11.76 -17.12
C ARG A 117 6.43 -11.80 -18.29
N SER A 118 6.03 -11.37 -19.50
CA SER A 118 6.92 -11.28 -20.65
C SER A 118 8.05 -10.26 -20.46
N ARG A 119 7.91 -9.38 -19.47
CA ARG A 119 8.91 -8.38 -19.07
C ARG A 119 9.67 -8.76 -17.80
N GLU A 120 9.45 -9.96 -17.27
CA GLU A 120 10.03 -10.43 -15.99
C GLU A 120 9.63 -9.54 -14.79
N VAL A 121 8.48 -8.86 -14.87
CA VAL A 121 7.93 -8.01 -13.81
C VAL A 121 6.79 -8.76 -13.11
N ALA A 122 6.89 -8.91 -11.78
CA ALA A 122 5.85 -9.53 -10.99
C ALA A 122 4.60 -8.62 -10.89
N LEU A 123 3.41 -9.23 -10.83
CA LEU A 123 2.15 -8.52 -10.58
C LEU A 123 1.62 -8.82 -9.19
N GLY A 124 1.15 -7.78 -8.48
CA GLY A 124 0.33 -7.89 -7.28
C GLY A 124 -1.00 -7.15 -7.45
N LEU A 125 -2.11 -7.77 -7.06
CA LEU A 125 -3.44 -7.18 -7.15
C LEU A 125 -4.09 -7.07 -5.76
N CYS A 126 -4.43 -5.84 -5.37
CA CYS A 126 -5.29 -5.52 -4.24
C CYS A 126 -6.68 -5.22 -4.78
N CYS A 127 -7.56 -6.23 -4.75
CA CYS A 127 -8.90 -6.16 -5.32
C CYS A 127 -9.87 -5.62 -4.25
N SER A 128 -10.20 -4.33 -4.32
CA SER A 128 -11.08 -3.66 -3.36
C SER A 128 -12.54 -4.03 -3.64
N LEU A 129 -13.15 -4.80 -2.73
CA LEU A 129 -14.55 -5.17 -2.81
C LEU A 129 -15.44 -4.04 -2.28
N HIS A 130 -16.32 -3.54 -3.13
CA HIS A 130 -17.26 -2.47 -2.81
C HIS A 130 -18.69 -2.99 -2.84
N ARG A 131 -19.23 -3.35 -1.66
CA ARG A 131 -20.56 -3.99 -1.50
C ARG A 131 -21.71 -3.20 -2.13
N GLU A 132 -21.57 -1.90 -2.22
CA GLU A 132 -22.56 -1.01 -2.86
C GLU A 132 -22.72 -1.27 -4.37
N TYR A 133 -21.74 -1.91 -5.01
CA TYR A 133 -21.67 -2.07 -6.47
C TYR A 133 -21.61 -3.51 -6.94
N VAL A 134 -21.23 -4.45 -6.07
CA VAL A 134 -20.97 -5.84 -6.47
C VAL A 134 -21.55 -6.84 -5.47
N ASN A 135 -21.94 -8.03 -5.98
CA ASN A 135 -22.22 -9.18 -5.15
C ASN A 135 -20.90 -9.79 -4.64
N PRO A 136 -20.72 -9.99 -3.32
CA PRO A 136 -19.46 -10.49 -2.77
C PRO A 136 -19.05 -11.86 -3.33
N GLY A 137 -20.00 -12.80 -3.45
CA GLY A 137 -19.72 -14.15 -3.93
C GLY A 137 -19.25 -14.16 -5.40
N GLU A 138 -19.92 -13.42 -6.27
CA GLU A 138 -19.53 -13.29 -7.69
C GLU A 138 -18.15 -12.58 -7.82
N TYR A 139 -17.95 -11.56 -7.02
CA TYR A 139 -16.69 -10.81 -7.03
C TYR A 139 -15.51 -11.70 -6.64
N VAL A 140 -15.60 -12.44 -5.50
CA VAL A 140 -14.53 -13.32 -5.02
C VAL A 140 -14.28 -14.46 -6.03
N LYS A 141 -15.32 -15.06 -6.61
CA LYS A 141 -15.16 -16.07 -7.69
C LYS A 141 -14.42 -15.51 -8.90
N LYS A 142 -14.70 -14.27 -9.28
CA LYS A 142 -13.98 -13.61 -10.36
C LYS A 142 -12.49 -13.43 -10.00
N VAL A 143 -12.17 -13.00 -8.77
CA VAL A 143 -10.79 -12.88 -8.29
C VAL A 143 -10.09 -14.26 -8.29
N ALA A 144 -10.77 -15.29 -7.80
CA ALA A 144 -10.27 -16.67 -7.80
C ALA A 144 -9.98 -17.19 -9.22
N SER A 145 -10.85 -16.89 -10.18
CA SER A 145 -10.64 -17.28 -11.58
C SER A 145 -9.39 -16.65 -12.18
N VAL A 146 -9.15 -15.36 -11.90
CA VAL A 146 -7.94 -14.66 -12.34
C VAL A 146 -6.71 -15.24 -11.64
N LYS A 147 -6.77 -15.49 -10.31
CA LYS A 147 -5.69 -16.14 -9.55
C LYS A 147 -5.29 -17.47 -10.19
N LYS A 148 -6.27 -18.32 -10.47
CA LYS A 148 -6.06 -19.63 -11.10
C LYS A 148 -5.47 -19.53 -12.50
N ALA A 149 -5.99 -18.62 -13.34
CA ALA A 149 -5.52 -18.46 -14.73
C ALA A 149 -4.13 -17.87 -14.84
N THR A 150 -3.71 -17.05 -13.86
CA THR A 150 -2.43 -16.33 -13.88
C THR A 150 -1.36 -16.97 -12.99
N GLY A 151 -1.74 -17.76 -11.99
CA GLY A 151 -0.81 -18.27 -10.98
C GLY A 151 -0.24 -17.18 -10.07
N LEU A 152 -0.96 -16.05 -9.89
CA LEU A 152 -0.51 -14.96 -9.04
C LEU A 152 -0.57 -15.35 -7.55
N ASP A 153 0.56 -15.31 -6.86
CA ASP A 153 0.62 -15.52 -5.40
C ASP A 153 0.19 -14.28 -4.62
N THR A 154 0.27 -13.10 -5.24
CA THR A 154 0.00 -11.80 -4.59
C THR A 154 -1.28 -11.15 -5.11
N ILE A 155 -2.39 -11.90 -5.09
CA ILE A 155 -3.73 -11.38 -5.34
C ILE A 155 -4.58 -11.56 -4.08
N LYS A 156 -5.25 -10.48 -3.65
CA LYS A 156 -6.09 -10.50 -2.45
C LYS A 156 -7.30 -9.61 -2.58
N VAL A 157 -8.36 -9.97 -1.86
CA VAL A 157 -9.54 -9.12 -1.67
C VAL A 157 -9.29 -8.18 -0.49
N GLU A 158 -9.50 -6.89 -0.70
CA GLU A 158 -9.54 -5.89 0.37
C GLU A 158 -10.99 -5.40 0.56
N PHE A 159 -11.43 -5.31 1.81
CA PHE A 159 -12.77 -4.89 2.16
C PHE A 159 -12.73 -3.87 3.30
N VAL A 160 -13.40 -2.73 3.09
CA VAL A 160 -13.56 -1.72 4.13
C VAL A 160 -14.75 -2.10 5.00
N VAL A 161 -14.47 -2.37 6.28
CA VAL A 161 -15.50 -2.65 7.28
C VAL A 161 -15.89 -1.34 7.96
N SER A 162 -17.14 -0.97 7.83
CA SER A 162 -17.78 0.16 8.49
C SER A 162 -19.01 -0.34 9.26
N PRO A 163 -19.64 0.46 10.11
CA PRO A 163 -20.90 0.07 10.78
C PRO A 163 -21.98 -0.42 9.80
N GLN A 164 -22.00 0.14 8.58
CA GLN A 164 -22.96 -0.24 7.53
C GLN A 164 -22.59 -1.52 6.80
N THR A 165 -21.33 -1.95 6.83
CA THR A 165 -20.82 -3.08 6.07
C THR A 165 -20.36 -4.25 6.94
N GLU A 166 -20.28 -4.08 8.25
CA GLU A 166 -19.79 -5.10 9.21
C GLU A 166 -20.52 -6.43 9.09
N ALA A 167 -21.85 -6.39 8.94
CA ALA A 167 -22.67 -7.58 8.79
C ALA A 167 -22.26 -8.50 7.62
N PHE A 168 -21.55 -7.95 6.61
CA PHE A 168 -21.09 -8.70 5.44
C PHE A 168 -19.67 -9.25 5.60
N ALA A 169 -18.94 -8.85 6.63
CA ALA A 169 -17.54 -9.23 6.80
C ALA A 169 -17.38 -10.76 6.92
N ASP A 170 -18.27 -11.43 7.66
CA ASP A 170 -18.23 -12.89 7.83
C ASP A 170 -18.60 -13.64 6.55
N GLU A 171 -19.56 -13.13 5.77
CA GLU A 171 -19.89 -13.68 4.46
C GLU A 171 -18.69 -13.60 3.52
N ILE A 172 -18.07 -12.42 3.42
CA ILE A 172 -16.91 -12.19 2.54
C ILE A 172 -15.74 -13.09 2.95
N ARG A 173 -15.49 -13.21 4.27
CA ARG A 173 -14.45 -14.09 4.79
C ARG A 173 -14.69 -15.54 4.35
N ARG A 174 -15.89 -16.07 4.60
CA ARG A 174 -16.25 -17.43 4.26
C ARG A 174 -16.05 -17.70 2.76
N VAL A 175 -16.53 -16.82 1.90
CA VAL A 175 -16.38 -17.00 0.43
C VAL A 175 -14.91 -16.92 0.01
N CYS A 176 -14.10 -16.03 0.59
CA CYS A 176 -12.67 -15.97 0.32
C CYS A 176 -11.94 -17.26 0.74
N GLU A 177 -12.34 -17.85 1.88
CA GLU A 177 -11.79 -19.12 2.36
C GLU A 177 -12.18 -20.29 1.47
N GLU A 178 -13.46 -20.38 1.07
CA GLU A 178 -13.98 -21.39 0.14
C GLU A 178 -13.26 -21.36 -1.22
N GLU A 179 -13.00 -20.17 -1.75
CA GLU A 179 -12.34 -19.96 -3.04
C GLU A 179 -10.81 -19.90 -2.94
N ASN A 180 -10.24 -20.08 -1.74
CA ASN A 180 -8.78 -19.98 -1.47
C ASN A 180 -8.17 -18.66 -1.97
N VAL A 181 -8.85 -17.54 -1.72
CA VAL A 181 -8.40 -16.18 -2.00
C VAL A 181 -7.95 -15.51 -0.72
N ASP A 182 -6.79 -14.88 -0.73
CA ASP A 182 -6.34 -14.09 0.40
C ASP A 182 -7.21 -12.87 0.58
N TYR A 183 -7.42 -12.44 1.83
CA TYR A 183 -8.23 -11.26 2.13
C TYR A 183 -7.59 -10.38 3.20
N ARG A 184 -7.99 -9.11 3.18
CA ARG A 184 -7.68 -8.13 4.21
C ARG A 184 -8.91 -7.29 4.47
N PHE A 185 -9.27 -7.15 5.73
CA PHE A 185 -10.33 -6.25 6.18
C PHE A 185 -9.69 -5.02 6.83
N ASP A 186 -10.00 -3.86 6.26
CA ASP A 186 -9.61 -2.57 6.81
C ASP A 186 -10.85 -1.94 7.47
N TYR A 187 -10.78 -1.73 8.79
CA TYR A 187 -11.82 -1.01 9.49
C TYR A 187 -11.75 0.47 9.17
N ASP A 188 -12.91 1.07 8.90
CA ASP A 188 -13.01 2.47 8.51
C ASP A 188 -12.39 3.38 9.57
N LYS A 189 -11.30 4.03 9.17
CA LYS A 189 -10.48 4.87 10.05
C LYS A 189 -11.06 6.28 10.23
N PHE A 190 -12.11 6.63 9.49
CA PHE A 190 -12.51 8.02 9.35
C PHE A 190 -13.84 8.37 10.00
N GLN A 191 -14.69 7.40 10.34
CA GLN A 191 -16.05 7.67 10.79
C GLN A 191 -16.30 7.52 12.30
N ASP A 192 -15.53 6.71 13.03
CA ASP A 192 -15.76 6.52 14.48
C ASP A 192 -14.50 6.10 15.23
N ASP A 193 -14.07 6.89 16.22
CA ASP A 193 -12.93 6.57 17.09
C ASP A 193 -13.17 5.34 17.96
N ALA A 194 -14.42 5.07 18.35
CA ALA A 194 -14.80 3.86 19.09
C ALA A 194 -14.69 2.60 18.22
N TYR A 195 -14.96 2.71 16.92
CA TYR A 195 -14.84 1.61 15.96
C TYR A 195 -13.36 1.29 15.66
N ARG A 196 -12.51 2.32 15.65
CA ARG A 196 -11.05 2.17 15.53
C ARG A 196 -10.44 1.40 16.69
N SER A 197 -10.96 1.60 17.92
CA SER A 197 -10.41 0.99 19.13
C SER A 197 -10.70 -0.52 19.20
N GLN A 198 -11.67 -1.03 18.46
CA GLN A 198 -11.97 -2.46 18.40
C GLN A 198 -10.93 -3.29 17.63
N GLY A 199 -10.04 -2.65 16.86
CA GLY A 199 -8.72 -3.14 16.41
C GLY A 199 -8.62 -4.52 15.78
N LYS A 200 -9.73 -5.10 15.32
CA LYS A 200 -9.75 -6.42 14.71
C LYS A 200 -9.49 -6.34 13.21
N ASN A 201 -8.30 -5.90 12.83
CA ASN A 201 -7.87 -6.11 11.45
C ASN A 201 -7.60 -7.60 11.24
N ILE A 202 -8.49 -8.27 10.55
CA ILE A 202 -8.36 -9.67 10.21
C ILE A 202 -7.62 -9.77 8.89
N THR A 203 -6.40 -10.22 8.95
CA THR A 203 -5.59 -10.56 7.76
C THR A 203 -5.28 -12.04 7.77
N LYS A 204 -5.50 -12.71 6.66
CA LYS A 204 -5.01 -14.07 6.40
C LYS A 204 -3.61 -14.05 5.75
N THR A 205 -2.76 -13.09 6.06
CA THR A 205 -1.37 -13.11 5.60
C THR A 205 -0.51 -13.75 6.67
N ALA A 206 0.06 -14.91 6.34
CA ALA A 206 0.75 -15.79 7.27
C ALA A 206 2.11 -15.29 7.79
N HIS A 207 2.63 -14.14 7.29
CA HIS A 207 3.95 -13.67 7.68
C HIS A 207 3.94 -12.17 7.98
N SER A 208 4.50 -11.81 9.13
CA SER A 208 4.83 -10.42 9.41
C SER A 208 5.83 -9.91 8.37
N ARG A 209 5.58 -8.71 7.84
CA ARG A 209 6.57 -8.01 7.01
C ARG A 209 7.68 -7.38 7.85
N TYR A 210 7.57 -7.48 9.16
CA TYR A 210 8.43 -6.75 10.07
C TYR A 210 9.13 -7.70 11.04
N THR A 211 10.37 -7.37 11.33
CA THR A 211 11.10 -7.86 12.48
C THR A 211 11.19 -6.73 13.48
N ILE A 212 10.70 -6.96 14.71
CA ILE A 212 10.71 -6.01 15.79
C ILE A 212 11.82 -6.40 16.75
N THR A 213 12.66 -5.44 17.11
CA THR A 213 13.70 -5.61 18.10
C THR A 213 13.33 -4.84 19.37
N PHE A 214 13.40 -5.50 20.51
CA PHE A 214 13.17 -4.91 21.83
C PHE A 214 14.49 -4.54 22.50
N ASP A 215 14.38 -3.72 23.56
CA ASP A 215 15.52 -3.21 24.36
C ASP A 215 16.31 -4.32 25.09
N ASP A 216 15.67 -5.48 25.31
CA ASP A 216 16.32 -6.66 25.87
C ASP A 216 17.00 -7.56 24.80
N GLY A 217 17.02 -7.13 23.54
CA GLY A 217 17.57 -7.85 22.39
C GLY A 217 16.67 -8.95 21.83
N SER A 218 15.49 -9.18 22.41
CA SER A 218 14.53 -10.14 21.85
C SER A 218 13.91 -9.64 20.55
N LEU A 219 13.51 -10.61 19.69
CA LEU A 219 12.90 -10.33 18.39
C LEU A 219 11.46 -10.84 18.37
N ASP A 220 10.59 -10.12 17.65
CA ASP A 220 9.25 -10.57 17.29
C ASP A 220 9.03 -10.42 15.79
N THR A 221 8.65 -11.50 15.14
CA THR A 221 8.32 -11.57 13.70
C THR A 221 6.85 -11.91 13.47
N THR A 222 6.05 -11.97 14.52
CA THR A 222 4.65 -12.41 14.46
C THR A 222 3.66 -11.25 14.34
N LEU A 223 4.06 -10.06 14.80
CA LEU A 223 3.18 -8.90 14.80
C LEU A 223 2.88 -8.44 13.38
N SER A 224 1.61 -8.41 13.03
CA SER A 224 1.14 -7.82 11.78
C SER A 224 1.33 -6.31 11.76
N GLN A 225 1.37 -5.70 10.57
CA GLN A 225 1.39 -4.24 10.41
C GLN A 225 0.31 -3.54 11.24
N ASN A 226 -0.87 -4.15 11.36
CA ASN A 226 -1.98 -3.58 12.10
C ASN A 226 -1.80 -3.67 13.61
N GLN A 227 -1.18 -4.72 14.10
CA GLN A 227 -0.79 -4.82 15.51
C GLN A 227 0.29 -3.78 15.84
N LEU A 228 1.27 -3.58 14.92
CA LEU A 228 2.25 -2.50 15.04
C LEU A 228 1.62 -1.12 14.97
N LEU A 229 0.61 -0.93 14.11
CA LEU A 229 -0.16 0.31 14.04
C LEU A 229 -0.95 0.56 15.32
N ASN A 230 -1.43 -0.47 15.99
CA ASN A 230 -2.06 -0.36 17.31
C ASN A 230 -1.04 -0.03 18.41
N TYR A 231 0.21 -0.47 18.28
CA TYR A 231 1.31 -0.01 19.13
C TYR A 231 1.72 1.43 18.80
N GLY A 232 1.50 1.90 17.56
CA GLY A 232 2.02 3.17 17.04
C GLY A 232 0.97 4.23 16.71
N ASN A 233 -0.33 3.89 16.71
CA ASN A 233 -1.37 4.86 16.42
C ASN A 233 -1.61 5.74 17.65
N GLY A 234 -0.95 6.89 17.65
CA GLY A 234 -1.17 7.94 18.62
C GLY A 234 -2.53 8.63 18.54
N GLN A 235 -3.53 7.95 18.08
CA GLN A 235 -4.92 8.40 18.15
C GLN A 235 -5.58 8.04 19.49
N THR A 236 -4.96 7.15 20.28
CA THR A 236 -5.31 7.01 21.69
C THR A 236 -4.20 7.60 22.54
N LYS A 237 -4.54 8.37 23.59
CA LYS A 237 -3.61 8.97 24.54
C LYS A 237 -2.67 7.93 25.20
N ASP A 238 -2.92 6.66 24.99
CA ASP A 238 -2.25 5.48 25.58
C ASP A 238 -1.36 4.72 24.60
N SER A 239 -1.04 5.29 23.43
CA SER A 239 -0.12 4.65 22.47
C SER A 239 1.26 4.46 23.10
N LYS A 240 1.68 3.19 23.22
CA LYS A 240 2.96 2.81 23.85
C LYS A 240 4.19 3.07 22.95
N PHE A 241 3.97 3.31 21.66
CA PHE A 241 5.07 3.46 20.70
C PHE A 241 5.20 4.90 20.23
N ASN A 242 6.19 5.59 20.78
CA ASN A 242 6.57 6.94 20.37
C ASN A 242 7.72 6.86 19.35
N THR A 243 7.51 7.40 18.15
CA THR A 243 8.49 7.40 17.07
C THR A 243 9.40 8.64 17.05
N GLU A 244 9.19 9.60 17.92
CA GLU A 244 10.05 10.77 18.04
C GLU A 244 11.46 10.34 18.41
N GLY A 245 12.45 10.81 17.66
CA GLY A 245 13.84 10.44 17.86
C GLY A 245 14.27 9.11 17.19
N PHE A 246 13.34 8.41 16.50
CA PHE A 246 13.74 7.28 15.67
C PHE A 246 14.26 7.75 14.31
N TYR A 247 15.24 7.07 13.77
CA TYR A 247 15.62 7.17 12.37
C TYR A 247 14.63 6.38 11.52
N CYS A 248 14.26 6.91 10.35
CA CYS A 248 13.24 6.37 9.47
C CYS A 248 13.76 6.29 8.03
N THR A 249 13.45 5.20 7.34
CA THR A 249 13.86 4.98 5.93
C THR A 249 12.94 5.63 4.91
N ARG A 250 12.11 6.62 5.30
CA ARG A 250 11.30 7.40 4.37
C ARG A 250 12.18 8.05 3.30
N GLY A 251 11.74 8.03 2.05
CA GLY A 251 12.52 8.52 0.91
C GLY A 251 13.62 7.57 0.44
N MET A 252 13.99 6.55 1.24
CA MET A 252 14.94 5.50 0.87
C MET A 252 14.24 4.20 0.48
N SER A 253 13.26 3.77 1.27
CA SER A 253 12.49 2.54 1.06
C SER A 253 11.08 2.80 0.55
N TYR A 254 10.64 4.04 0.64
CA TYR A 254 9.29 4.45 0.27
C TYR A 254 9.29 5.87 -0.30
N VAL A 255 8.71 6.04 -1.48
CA VAL A 255 8.45 7.31 -2.16
C VAL A 255 6.98 7.37 -2.53
N TYR A 256 6.35 8.52 -2.36
CA TYR A 256 4.98 8.77 -2.77
C TYR A 256 4.92 9.81 -3.88
N ILE A 257 4.23 9.48 -4.96
CA ILE A 257 3.98 10.37 -6.09
C ILE A 257 2.47 10.63 -6.18
N ASN A 258 2.09 11.90 -6.16
CA ASN A 258 0.74 12.37 -6.38
C ASN A 258 0.65 13.04 -7.74
N VAL A 259 0.18 12.30 -8.72
CA VAL A 259 0.18 12.66 -10.14
C VAL A 259 1.60 12.88 -10.65
N ASP A 260 2.18 14.06 -10.52
CA ASP A 260 3.49 14.48 -10.97
C ASP A 260 4.40 15.08 -9.86
N MET A 261 3.89 15.10 -8.64
CA MET A 261 4.61 15.62 -7.47
C MET A 261 5.07 14.47 -6.57
N ALA A 262 6.34 14.47 -6.20
CA ALA A 262 6.94 13.44 -5.36
C ALA A 262 7.26 13.93 -3.95
N SER A 263 7.15 13.06 -2.96
CA SER A 263 7.59 13.30 -1.58
C SER A 263 8.11 12.01 -0.93
N ASP A 264 8.83 12.16 0.16
CA ASP A 264 9.29 11.02 0.98
C ASP A 264 8.12 10.21 1.51
N HIS A 265 7.02 10.89 1.84
CA HIS A 265 5.83 10.29 2.40
C HIS A 265 4.66 11.30 2.51
N ASN A 266 3.48 10.90 2.04
CA ASN A 266 2.30 11.78 2.00
C ASN A 266 1.67 12.12 3.36
N ILE A 267 1.99 11.38 4.43
CA ILE A 267 1.38 11.59 5.76
C ILE A 267 2.32 12.36 6.69
N CYS A 268 3.64 12.11 6.59
CA CYS A 268 4.63 12.71 7.49
C CYS A 268 5.06 14.12 7.08
N MET A 269 4.93 14.44 5.79
CA MET A 269 5.39 15.70 5.23
C MET A 269 4.20 16.60 4.90
N PRO A 270 4.28 17.91 5.18
CA PRO A 270 3.28 18.85 4.72
C PRO A 270 3.26 18.90 3.17
N ILE A 271 2.13 19.34 2.60
CA ILE A 271 1.94 19.41 1.13
C ILE A 271 3.03 20.26 0.48
N GLU A 272 3.49 21.28 1.15
CA GLU A 272 4.56 22.19 0.68
C GLU A 272 5.92 21.51 0.49
N SER A 273 6.10 20.31 1.03
CA SER A 273 7.33 19.51 0.85
C SER A 273 7.32 18.60 -0.37
N TYR A 274 6.23 18.61 -1.15
CA TYR A 274 6.19 17.93 -2.43
C TYR A 274 7.05 18.69 -3.44
N LEU A 275 7.87 17.94 -4.17
CA LEU A 275 8.70 18.46 -5.26
C LEU A 275 8.16 17.98 -6.60
N PRO A 276 8.34 18.72 -7.70
CA PRO A 276 8.19 18.16 -9.03
C PRO A 276 8.99 16.86 -9.12
N ILE A 277 8.40 15.83 -9.73
CA ILE A 277 9.06 14.51 -9.79
C ILE A 277 10.42 14.58 -10.49
N SER A 278 10.59 15.52 -11.44
CA SER A 278 11.86 15.79 -12.14
C SER A 278 12.99 16.25 -11.20
N GLU A 279 12.63 16.89 -10.08
CA GLU A 279 13.57 17.41 -9.10
C GLU A 279 13.80 16.44 -7.93
N TYR A 280 12.89 15.48 -7.74
CA TYR A 280 12.97 14.55 -6.63
C TYR A 280 14.12 13.56 -6.80
N LYS A 281 14.82 13.28 -5.70
CA LYS A 281 15.89 12.28 -5.60
C LYS A 281 15.59 11.31 -4.48
N ILE A 282 15.78 10.02 -4.74
CA ILE A 282 15.70 8.98 -3.71
C ILE A 282 16.80 9.26 -2.67
N LYS A 283 16.43 9.24 -1.40
CA LYS A 283 17.38 9.48 -0.31
C LYS A 283 18.29 8.28 -0.12
N THR A 284 19.52 8.54 0.28
CA THR A 284 20.55 7.54 0.56
C THR A 284 20.76 7.31 2.05
N GLU A 285 20.14 8.16 2.88
CA GLU A 285 20.30 8.12 4.34
C GLU A 285 18.96 8.18 5.06
N PRO A 286 18.83 7.47 6.21
CA PRO A 286 17.63 7.54 7.03
C PRO A 286 17.46 8.93 7.64
N GLN A 287 16.22 9.32 7.85
CA GLN A 287 15.82 10.63 8.35
C GLN A 287 15.37 10.55 9.81
N LEU A 288 15.78 11.48 10.64
CA LEU A 288 15.29 11.58 12.01
C LEU A 288 13.78 11.89 12.01
N CYS A 289 13.03 11.13 12.78
CA CYS A 289 11.58 11.32 12.92
C CYS A 289 11.29 12.35 14.02
N HIS A 290 10.49 13.37 13.68
CA HIS A 290 10.02 14.39 14.62
C HIS A 290 8.55 14.21 15.01
N LYS A 291 7.93 13.11 14.59
CA LYS A 291 6.54 12.78 14.91
C LYS A 291 6.49 11.89 16.14
N LYS A 292 5.62 12.23 17.10
CA LYS A 292 5.35 11.34 18.25
C LYS A 292 4.76 10.01 17.80
N TYR A 293 4.01 10.03 16.69
CA TYR A 293 3.27 8.87 16.24
C TYR A 293 3.45 8.65 14.74
N CYS A 294 3.68 7.41 14.36
CA CYS A 294 3.84 7.00 12.98
C CYS A 294 2.65 6.14 12.54
N SER A 295 2.12 6.42 11.36
CA SER A 295 1.13 5.54 10.73
C SER A 295 1.74 4.26 10.12
N LEU A 296 3.06 4.06 10.28
CA LEU A 296 3.83 2.93 9.74
C LEU A 296 3.36 2.60 8.32
N CYS A 297 3.66 3.48 7.37
CA CYS A 297 3.23 3.28 5.98
C CYS A 297 4.00 2.14 5.34
N GLY A 298 3.64 0.96 5.72
CA GLY A 298 3.84 -0.31 5.09
C GLY A 298 5.25 -0.74 4.68
N ASP A 299 6.12 0.17 4.26
CA ASP A 299 7.37 -0.19 3.60
C ASP A 299 8.58 0.58 4.21
N ILE A 300 8.46 1.10 5.42
CA ILE A 300 9.54 1.81 6.11
C ILE A 300 10.08 1.00 7.29
N SER A 301 11.38 1.17 7.57
CA SER A 301 12.01 0.72 8.81
C SER A 301 12.24 1.90 9.75
N LEU A 302 12.23 1.63 11.04
CA LEU A 302 12.47 2.58 12.11
C LEU A 302 13.52 2.00 13.08
N ALA A 303 14.49 2.81 13.53
CA ALA A 303 15.40 2.40 14.59
C ALA A 303 15.81 3.60 15.44
N ARG A 304 16.12 3.39 16.74
CA ARG A 304 16.58 4.45 17.63
C ARG A 304 17.98 4.95 17.25
N ARG A 305 18.82 4.08 16.70
CA ARG A 305 20.14 4.47 16.21
C ARG A 305 20.21 4.28 14.70
N LYS A 306 20.94 5.15 14.00
CA LYS A 306 21.09 5.13 12.55
C LYS A 306 21.73 3.83 12.05
N GLU A 307 22.71 3.33 12.78
CA GLU A 307 23.45 2.10 12.50
C GLU A 307 22.61 0.82 12.65
N ASP A 308 21.51 0.87 13.39
CA ASP A 308 20.60 -0.27 13.57
C ASP A 308 19.61 -0.42 12.41
N ILE A 309 19.61 0.49 11.42
CA ILE A 309 18.78 0.38 10.24
C ILE A 309 19.45 -0.59 9.25
N CYS A 310 18.84 -1.78 9.12
CA CYS A 310 19.22 -2.76 8.11
C CYS A 310 18.36 -2.60 6.84
N PHE A 311 18.98 -2.82 5.68
CA PHE A 311 18.36 -2.80 4.34
C PHE A 311 18.45 -4.18 3.68
#